data_f9e94fbf6f0c44602c6fc23b1211ebe4
#
_entry.id   f9e94fbf6f0c44602c6fc23b1211ebe4
#
_cell.length_a   1.000
_cell.length_b   1.000
_cell.length_c   1.000
_cell.angle_alpha   90.00
_cell.angle_beta   90.00
_cell.angle_gamma   90.00
#
_symmetry.space_group_name_H-M   'P 1'
#
loop_
_entity.id
_entity.type
_entity.pdbx_description
1 polymer ?
#
loop_
_entity_poly.entity_id
_entity_poly.type
_entity_poly.pdbx_seq_one_letter_code
_entity_poly.pdbx_strand_id
1 'polypeptide(L)'
;KVTLKIAPAQGDLISVSAAGYDESSGAAKTTVGGSITLTVTTKDCVGNVVGNIPFVIKRKDAENRQGVVNNTAPVKLGTTELTTTATEYRGTTDANGVATVTVTQANGPGVKTPLVASLAGIAQASETAVIFTVLTSPDVPQATMWGHMPDTLKARDYTFSRPKLAAEVDNEDGTVNDHNETWSTFTWSGADKHCDILPGMRQFGALATVVPTSVQDVAGWPMQGNFYWSSLAGMSGQHHAADVSNRSEAQKPDDTTFIVSCVDKEAPDVEPKLVLTPGSYDSTIKAMKVKVGEEASLRLTITDSKNNDQPLAYYYFSLHLDDGINRKNQTDAAWETHPVQIDGGSNVRKVDGHTYEGITDAKG
;
A
#
# COMPACT_ATOMS: atom_id res chain seq x y z
N LYS A 1 55.72 2.87 -38.08
CA LYS A 1 54.43 3.36 -37.56
C LYS A 1 53.76 2.18 -36.90
N VAL A 2 53.78 2.12 -35.58
CA VAL A 2 53.08 1.10 -34.78
C VAL A 2 51.67 1.63 -34.52
N THR A 3 50.65 0.98 -35.06
CA THR A 3 49.26 1.29 -34.77
C THR A 3 48.85 0.39 -33.59
N LEU A 4 48.81 0.95 -32.40
CA LEU A 4 48.23 0.25 -31.26
C LEU A 4 46.72 0.20 -31.46
N LYS A 5 46.13 -0.95 -31.73
CA LYS A 5 44.72 -1.22 -31.59
C LYS A 5 44.50 -1.66 -30.13
N ILE A 6 44.08 -0.74 -29.31
CA ILE A 6 43.54 -1.09 -27.99
C ILE A 6 42.11 -1.59 -28.23
N ALA A 7 41.92 -2.89 -28.15
CA ALA A 7 40.57 -3.44 -28.01
C ALA A 7 40.09 -3.08 -26.60
N PRO A 8 38.92 -2.44 -26.45
CA PRO A 8 38.38 -2.24 -25.11
C PRO A 8 38.18 -3.60 -24.46
N ALA A 9 38.74 -3.81 -23.29
CA ALA A 9 38.37 -4.95 -22.46
C ALA A 9 36.89 -4.84 -22.16
N GLN A 10 36.13 -5.94 -22.33
CA GLN A 10 34.72 -6.01 -22.11
C GLN A 10 34.42 -6.06 -20.58
N GLY A 11 34.50 -4.91 -19.93
CA GLY A 11 34.00 -4.75 -18.58
C GLY A 11 32.80 -3.82 -18.58
N ASP A 12 31.89 -3.99 -17.65
CA ASP A 12 30.75 -3.08 -17.46
C ASP A 12 31.24 -1.70 -16.98
N LEU A 13 31.21 -0.71 -17.88
CA LEU A 13 31.66 0.66 -17.61
C LEU A 13 30.70 1.44 -16.73
N ILE A 14 29.42 1.01 -16.72
CA ILE A 14 28.38 1.55 -15.85
C ILE A 14 27.52 0.40 -15.36
N SER A 15 27.15 0.43 -14.10
CA SER A 15 26.11 -0.45 -13.52
C SER A 15 25.10 0.37 -12.74
N VAL A 16 23.82 -0.02 -12.79
CA VAL A 16 22.76 0.52 -11.96
C VAL A 16 22.08 -0.61 -11.22
N SER A 17 21.85 -0.41 -9.93
CA SER A 17 21.11 -1.34 -9.07
C SER A 17 20.05 -0.57 -8.27
N ALA A 18 18.97 -1.24 -7.92
CA ALA A 18 17.90 -0.71 -7.09
C ALA A 18 17.93 -1.41 -5.72
N ALA A 19 17.85 -0.65 -4.64
CA ALA A 19 17.77 -1.20 -3.30
C ALA A 19 16.48 -2.02 -3.14
N GLY A 20 16.58 -3.22 -2.56
CA GLY A 20 15.45 -4.13 -2.42
C GLY A 20 15.02 -4.81 -3.74
N TYR A 21 15.93 -4.97 -4.68
CA TYR A 21 15.66 -5.71 -5.92
C TYR A 21 15.26 -7.16 -5.60
N ASP A 22 14.13 -7.57 -6.17
CA ASP A 22 13.55 -8.92 -6.04
C ASP A 22 13.61 -9.61 -7.41
N GLU A 23 14.36 -10.71 -7.49
CA GLU A 23 14.54 -11.45 -8.74
C GLU A 23 13.23 -12.07 -9.26
N SER A 24 12.30 -12.40 -8.40
CA SER A 24 11.02 -13.01 -8.80
C SER A 24 10.15 -12.05 -9.61
N SER A 25 10.17 -10.78 -9.28
CA SER A 25 9.50 -9.72 -10.04
C SER A 25 10.43 -9.04 -11.05
N GLY A 26 11.75 -9.23 -10.92
CA GLY A 26 12.76 -8.55 -11.71
C GLY A 26 12.76 -7.03 -11.49
N ALA A 27 12.46 -6.57 -10.28
CA ALA A 27 12.41 -5.15 -9.92
C ALA A 27 12.53 -4.93 -8.41
N ALA A 28 12.90 -3.73 -7.99
CA ALA A 28 12.71 -3.29 -6.61
C ALA A 28 11.26 -2.81 -6.41
N LYS A 29 10.65 -3.15 -5.29
CA LYS A 29 9.25 -2.83 -4.98
C LYS A 29 9.10 -1.89 -3.80
N THR A 30 8.16 -0.95 -3.91
CA THR A 30 7.62 -0.15 -2.80
C THR A 30 6.19 0.25 -3.13
N THR A 31 5.48 0.83 -2.19
CA THR A 31 4.13 1.37 -2.44
C THR A 31 4.20 2.71 -3.16
N VAL A 32 3.16 3.07 -3.92
CA VAL A 32 2.96 4.43 -4.41
C VAL A 32 3.06 5.41 -3.24
N GLY A 33 3.76 6.51 -3.43
CA GLY A 33 4.13 7.46 -2.38
C GLY A 33 5.43 7.12 -1.62
N GLY A 34 5.93 5.88 -1.72
CA GLY A 34 7.21 5.48 -1.17
C GLY A 34 8.41 5.86 -2.06
N SER A 35 9.60 5.39 -1.69
CA SER A 35 10.83 5.67 -2.43
C SER A 35 11.73 4.44 -2.55
N ILE A 36 12.46 4.38 -3.66
CA ILE A 36 13.50 3.38 -3.93
C ILE A 36 14.83 4.12 -4.19
N THR A 37 15.92 3.63 -3.62
CA THR A 37 17.25 4.17 -3.89
C THR A 37 17.90 3.39 -5.02
N LEU A 38 18.32 4.10 -6.08
CA LEU A 38 19.21 3.58 -7.10
C LEU A 38 20.66 3.88 -6.73
N THR A 39 21.56 2.94 -7.02
CA THR A 39 23.00 3.12 -6.96
C THR A 39 23.56 2.95 -8.35
N VAL A 40 24.24 3.98 -8.85
CA VAL A 40 24.99 3.96 -10.12
C VAL A 40 26.47 3.88 -9.80
N THR A 41 27.17 2.95 -10.45
CA THR A 41 28.63 2.79 -10.30
C THR A 41 29.29 2.87 -11.66
N THR A 42 30.40 3.60 -11.74
CA THR A 42 31.20 3.74 -12.98
C THR A 42 32.59 3.14 -12.82
N LYS A 43 33.04 2.43 -13.86
CA LYS A 43 34.33 1.71 -13.91
C LYS A 43 35.05 1.98 -15.22
N ASP A 44 36.35 1.77 -15.23
CA ASP A 44 37.15 1.71 -16.47
C ASP A 44 37.03 0.33 -17.14
N CYS A 45 37.62 0.19 -18.30
CA CYS A 45 37.60 -1.04 -19.08
C CYS A 45 38.37 -2.23 -18.44
N VAL A 46 39.08 -2.01 -17.36
CA VAL A 46 39.75 -3.07 -16.58
C VAL A 46 39.09 -3.33 -15.22
N GLY A 47 37.98 -2.65 -14.95
CA GLY A 47 37.14 -2.89 -13.79
C GLY A 47 37.47 -2.02 -12.58
N ASN A 48 38.42 -1.07 -12.65
CA ASN A 48 38.65 -0.14 -11.58
C ASN A 48 37.54 0.92 -11.53
N VAL A 49 37.19 1.34 -10.35
CA VAL A 49 36.18 2.40 -10.13
C VAL A 49 36.75 3.74 -10.63
N VAL A 50 35.93 4.51 -11.36
CA VAL A 50 36.29 5.84 -11.89
C VAL A 50 35.25 6.86 -11.43
N GLY A 51 35.70 7.88 -10.72
CA GLY A 51 34.82 8.93 -10.16
C GLY A 51 34.65 10.14 -11.09
N ASN A 52 33.65 10.95 -10.73
CA ASN A 52 33.28 12.20 -11.43
C ASN A 52 32.84 11.99 -12.89
N ILE A 53 32.21 10.86 -13.19
CA ILE A 53 31.73 10.50 -14.53
C ILE A 53 30.27 10.92 -14.69
N PRO A 54 29.94 11.74 -15.70
CA PRO A 54 28.57 12.09 -16.01
C PRO A 54 27.83 10.89 -16.63
N PHE A 55 26.58 10.68 -16.19
CA PHE A 55 25.70 9.64 -16.69
C PHE A 55 24.29 10.16 -16.91
N VAL A 56 23.50 9.41 -17.66
CA VAL A 56 22.08 9.65 -17.84
C VAL A 56 21.29 8.40 -17.46
N ILE A 57 20.09 8.63 -16.90
CA ILE A 57 19.09 7.57 -16.69
C ILE A 57 17.84 7.93 -17.49
N LYS A 58 17.36 6.97 -18.29
CA LYS A 58 16.09 7.05 -19.01
C LYS A 58 15.16 5.96 -18.53
N ARG A 59 13.87 6.20 -18.62
CA ARG A 59 12.87 5.13 -18.49
C ARG A 59 12.62 4.46 -19.84
N LYS A 60 12.31 3.18 -19.84
CA LYS A 60 11.61 2.50 -20.94
C LYS A 60 10.09 2.57 -20.72
N ASP A 61 9.35 1.98 -21.63
CA ASP A 61 7.91 1.80 -21.44
C ASP A 61 7.66 1.00 -20.17
N ALA A 62 6.75 1.51 -19.36
CA ALA A 62 6.28 0.83 -18.18
C ALA A 62 5.20 -0.17 -18.55
N GLU A 63 5.14 -1.28 -17.84
CA GLU A 63 4.20 -2.36 -18.10
C GLU A 63 3.43 -2.72 -16.83
N ASN A 64 2.16 -3.05 -17.01
CA ASN A 64 1.39 -3.66 -15.95
C ASN A 64 1.87 -5.10 -15.67
N ARG A 65 1.24 -5.80 -14.73
CA ARG A 65 1.63 -7.18 -14.36
C ARG A 65 1.43 -8.18 -15.52
N GLN A 66 0.52 -7.89 -16.44
CA GLN A 66 0.23 -8.73 -17.62
C GLN A 66 1.11 -8.39 -18.85
N GLY A 67 2.13 -7.53 -18.67
CA GLY A 67 3.05 -7.12 -19.73
C GLY A 67 2.44 -6.13 -20.73
N VAL A 68 1.31 -5.52 -20.41
CA VAL A 68 0.70 -4.48 -21.25
C VAL A 68 1.30 -3.12 -20.92
N VAL A 69 1.77 -2.40 -21.95
CA VAL A 69 2.35 -1.06 -21.81
C VAL A 69 1.34 -0.10 -21.19
N ASN A 70 1.77 0.57 -20.11
CA ASN A 70 1.02 1.60 -19.43
C ASN A 70 1.97 2.70 -18.93
N ASN A 71 2.06 3.78 -19.68
CA ASN A 71 2.96 4.91 -19.39
C ASN A 71 2.28 6.07 -18.65
N THR A 72 1.08 5.86 -18.09
CA THR A 72 0.30 6.93 -17.44
C THR A 72 0.90 7.41 -16.10
N ALA A 73 1.80 6.60 -15.50
CA ALA A 73 2.47 6.95 -14.24
C ALA A 73 3.90 7.45 -14.49
N PRO A 74 4.19 8.73 -14.26
CA PRO A 74 5.57 9.23 -14.27
C PRO A 74 6.33 8.74 -13.04
N VAL A 75 7.62 8.48 -13.21
CA VAL A 75 8.56 8.29 -12.09
C VAL A 75 9.44 9.52 -11.94
N LYS A 76 9.78 9.90 -10.72
CA LYS A 76 10.63 11.04 -10.42
C LYS A 76 11.95 10.57 -9.86
N LEU A 77 13.05 10.96 -10.51
CA LEU A 77 14.42 10.72 -10.08
C LEU A 77 15.00 12.00 -9.46
N GLY A 78 15.16 12.02 -8.14
CA GLY A 78 15.47 13.26 -7.43
C GLY A 78 14.41 14.31 -7.70
N THR A 79 14.75 15.40 -8.40
CA THR A 79 13.82 16.46 -8.82
C THR A 79 13.30 16.32 -10.26
N THR A 80 13.85 15.40 -11.05
CA THR A 80 13.55 15.23 -12.48
C THR A 80 12.42 14.21 -12.67
N GLU A 81 11.34 14.61 -13.33
CA GLU A 81 10.23 13.75 -13.69
C GLU A 81 10.44 13.09 -15.06
N LEU A 82 10.39 11.78 -15.12
CA LEU A 82 10.46 10.98 -16.34
C LEU A 82 9.05 10.58 -16.77
N THR A 83 8.47 11.35 -17.70
CA THR A 83 7.10 11.12 -18.19
C THR A 83 7.06 10.21 -19.42
N THR A 84 8.12 10.24 -20.22
CA THR A 84 8.23 9.47 -21.46
C THR A 84 9.63 8.85 -21.59
N THR A 85 9.81 7.97 -22.59
CA THR A 85 11.12 7.39 -22.93
C THR A 85 12.13 8.42 -23.45
N ALA A 86 11.67 9.61 -23.83
CA ALA A 86 12.53 10.70 -24.32
C ALA A 86 13.08 11.59 -23.18
N THR A 87 12.44 11.59 -21.99
CA THR A 87 12.93 12.36 -20.84
C THR A 87 14.09 11.63 -20.17
N GLU A 88 15.03 12.40 -19.61
CA GLU A 88 16.22 11.82 -18.98
C GLU A 88 16.60 12.56 -17.70
N TYR A 89 17.10 11.80 -16.74
CA TYR A 89 17.80 12.31 -15.56
C TYR A 89 19.30 12.37 -15.87
N ARG A 90 19.94 13.47 -15.49
CA ARG A 90 21.39 13.66 -15.63
C ARG A 90 22.04 13.71 -14.25
N GLY A 91 23.06 12.87 -14.04
CA GLY A 91 23.83 12.81 -12.82
C GLY A 91 25.33 12.72 -13.07
N THR A 92 26.10 12.77 -11.99
CA THR A 92 27.55 12.57 -11.99
C THR A 92 27.91 11.73 -10.78
N THR A 93 28.76 10.72 -10.95
CA THR A 93 29.26 9.93 -9.83
C THR A 93 30.23 10.77 -8.97
N ASP A 94 30.34 10.46 -7.70
CA ASP A 94 31.31 11.06 -6.78
C ASP A 94 32.76 10.65 -7.09
N ALA A 95 33.71 11.06 -6.29
CA ALA A 95 35.14 10.71 -6.46
C ALA A 95 35.40 9.19 -6.33
N ASN A 96 34.50 8.45 -5.69
CA ASN A 96 34.52 6.98 -5.55
C ASN A 96 33.76 6.27 -6.68
N GLY A 97 33.37 6.98 -7.75
CA GLY A 97 32.62 6.41 -8.88
C GLY A 97 31.20 5.94 -8.53
N VAL A 98 30.60 6.49 -7.50
CA VAL A 98 29.25 6.10 -7.04
C VAL A 98 28.33 7.32 -7.04
N ALA A 99 27.08 7.12 -7.45
CA ALA A 99 26.00 8.07 -7.26
C ALA A 99 24.77 7.35 -6.73
N THR A 100 24.04 7.98 -5.81
CA THR A 100 22.74 7.51 -5.34
C THR A 100 21.64 8.45 -5.81
N VAL A 101 20.53 7.88 -6.29
CA VAL A 101 19.38 8.62 -6.82
C VAL A 101 18.11 8.03 -6.22
N THR A 102 17.28 8.87 -5.62
CA THR A 102 15.98 8.46 -5.11
C THR A 102 14.96 8.45 -6.24
N VAL A 103 14.25 7.34 -6.39
CA VAL A 103 13.10 7.20 -7.31
C VAL A 103 11.82 7.22 -6.50
N THR A 104 10.86 8.02 -6.93
CA THR A 104 9.53 8.12 -6.33
C THR A 104 8.44 8.11 -7.40
N GLN A 105 7.24 7.69 -7.00
CA GLN A 105 6.01 7.83 -7.78
C GLN A 105 4.90 8.26 -6.82
N ALA A 106 4.40 9.48 -6.99
CA ALA A 106 3.44 10.07 -6.05
C ALA A 106 2.03 9.48 -6.22
N ASN A 107 1.68 9.07 -7.43
CA ASN A 107 0.38 8.51 -7.80
C ASN A 107 0.50 7.66 -9.07
N GLY A 108 -0.58 7.03 -9.47
CA GLY A 108 -0.67 6.26 -10.72
C GLY A 108 -0.94 4.78 -10.51
N PRO A 109 -1.07 4.01 -11.58
CA PRO A 109 -1.30 2.57 -11.53
C PRO A 109 -0.04 1.82 -11.09
N GLY A 110 -0.24 0.62 -10.56
CA GLY A 110 0.84 -0.31 -10.21
C GLY A 110 1.51 -0.88 -11.46
N VAL A 111 2.63 -0.30 -11.87
CA VAL A 111 3.37 -0.70 -13.06
C VAL A 111 4.85 -0.94 -12.76
N LYS A 112 5.47 -1.79 -13.56
CA LYS A 112 6.92 -2.01 -13.59
C LYS A 112 7.54 -1.04 -14.58
N THR A 113 8.45 -0.20 -14.11
CA THR A 113 9.16 0.79 -14.93
C THR A 113 10.64 0.42 -15.04
N PRO A 114 11.11 -0.04 -16.20
CA PRO A 114 12.54 -0.25 -16.43
C PRO A 114 13.29 1.09 -16.54
N LEU A 115 14.46 1.16 -15.93
CA LEU A 115 15.35 2.31 -15.89
C LEU A 115 16.71 1.92 -16.45
N VAL A 116 17.20 2.69 -17.43
CA VAL A 116 18.43 2.42 -18.15
C VAL A 116 19.45 3.53 -17.87
N ALA A 117 20.55 3.18 -17.24
CA ALA A 117 21.69 4.07 -17.04
C ALA A 117 22.71 3.90 -18.16
N SER A 118 23.23 5.01 -18.71
CA SER A 118 24.23 5.01 -19.77
C SER A 118 25.23 6.17 -19.62
N LEU A 119 26.41 6.03 -20.24
CA LEU A 119 27.42 7.08 -20.35
C LEU A 119 27.32 7.76 -21.73
N ALA A 120 27.63 9.06 -21.78
CA ALA A 120 27.60 9.81 -23.03
C ALA A 120 28.60 9.24 -24.07
N GLY A 121 28.10 8.91 -25.25
CA GLY A 121 28.93 8.40 -26.38
C GLY A 121 29.35 6.93 -26.24
N ILE A 122 28.88 6.19 -25.27
CA ILE A 122 29.16 4.78 -25.05
C ILE A 122 27.88 3.96 -25.26
N ALA A 123 27.98 2.92 -26.12
CA ALA A 123 26.84 2.08 -26.44
C ALA A 123 26.39 1.17 -25.27
N GLN A 124 27.29 0.91 -24.30
CA GLN A 124 26.99 0.08 -23.15
C GLN A 124 26.04 0.81 -22.18
N ALA A 125 25.02 0.09 -21.74
CA ALA A 125 24.06 0.56 -20.77
C ALA A 125 23.77 -0.53 -19.74
N SER A 126 23.39 -0.12 -18.54
CA SER A 126 22.93 -1.01 -17.47
C SER A 126 21.48 -0.73 -17.16
N GLU A 127 20.72 -1.77 -16.85
CA GLU A 127 19.27 -1.69 -16.63
C GLU A 127 18.90 -2.22 -15.24
N THR A 128 17.95 -1.60 -14.62
CA THR A 128 17.23 -2.08 -13.44
C THR A 128 15.74 -1.73 -13.62
N ALA A 129 14.89 -2.21 -12.74
CA ALA A 129 13.48 -1.83 -12.77
C ALA A 129 12.95 -1.52 -11.38
N VAL A 130 11.90 -0.70 -11.33
CA VAL A 130 11.18 -0.33 -10.12
C VAL A 130 9.69 -0.60 -10.30
N ILE A 131 9.03 -1.02 -9.23
CA ILE A 131 7.58 -1.20 -9.15
C ILE A 131 7.07 -0.38 -7.98
N PHE A 132 6.06 0.47 -8.26
CA PHE A 132 5.30 1.16 -7.23
C PHE A 132 3.92 0.52 -7.16
N THR A 133 3.69 -0.28 -6.11
CA THR A 133 2.46 -1.06 -5.96
C THR A 133 1.29 -0.20 -5.47
N VAL A 134 0.08 -0.57 -5.88
CA VAL A 134 -1.16 0.11 -5.50
C VAL A 134 -1.98 -0.74 -4.53
N LEU A 135 -2.69 -0.07 -3.61
CA LEU A 135 -3.57 -0.75 -2.66
C LEU A 135 -4.79 -1.38 -3.35
N THR A 136 -5.24 -0.80 -4.46
CA THR A 136 -6.45 -1.20 -5.18
C THR A 136 -6.30 -2.45 -6.06
N SER A 137 -5.17 -3.14 -5.99
CA SER A 137 -4.91 -4.39 -6.71
C SER A 137 -4.25 -5.40 -5.76
N PRO A 138 -4.63 -6.69 -5.79
CA PRO A 138 -4.00 -7.74 -4.99
C PRO A 138 -2.64 -8.15 -5.57
N ASP A 139 -1.75 -8.70 -4.72
CA ASP A 139 -0.47 -9.27 -5.18
C ASP A 139 -0.63 -10.73 -5.64
N VAL A 140 -1.43 -10.94 -6.68
CA VAL A 140 -1.67 -12.27 -7.29
C VAL A 140 -1.34 -12.25 -8.77
N PRO A 141 -0.96 -13.40 -9.37
CA PRO A 141 -0.61 -13.47 -10.80
C PRO A 141 -1.72 -13.02 -11.74
N GLN A 142 -2.98 -13.20 -11.33
CA GLN A 142 -4.17 -12.84 -12.10
C GLN A 142 -4.45 -11.34 -12.14
N ALA A 143 -3.87 -10.56 -11.22
CA ALA A 143 -4.07 -9.12 -11.18
C ALA A 143 -3.51 -8.43 -12.43
N THR A 144 -4.18 -7.37 -12.86
CA THR A 144 -3.73 -6.54 -13.99
C THR A 144 -2.60 -5.61 -13.56
N MET A 145 -2.68 -5.06 -12.34
CA MET A 145 -1.69 -4.13 -11.81
C MET A 145 -0.78 -4.80 -10.79
N TRP A 146 0.37 -4.20 -10.52
CA TRP A 146 1.20 -4.56 -9.39
C TRP A 146 0.61 -3.95 -8.12
N GLY A 147 0.08 -4.80 -7.25
CA GLY A 147 -0.66 -4.37 -6.07
C GLY A 147 -0.10 -4.89 -4.75
N HIS A 148 -0.75 -4.45 -3.67
CA HIS A 148 -0.50 -4.91 -2.31
C HIS A 148 -1.79 -4.94 -1.47
N MET A 149 -2.96 -5.09 -2.15
CA MET A 149 -4.23 -5.28 -1.46
C MET A 149 -4.12 -6.47 -0.50
N PRO A 150 -4.49 -6.33 0.77
CA PRO A 150 -4.47 -7.44 1.71
C PRO A 150 -5.51 -8.50 1.33
N ASP A 151 -5.15 -9.78 1.49
CA ASP A 151 -6.06 -10.90 1.23
C ASP A 151 -7.22 -10.95 2.23
N THR A 152 -7.01 -10.40 3.43
CA THR A 152 -8.02 -10.38 4.49
C THR A 152 -8.07 -9.05 5.21
N LEU A 153 -9.23 -8.71 5.74
CA LEU A 153 -9.46 -7.54 6.58
C LEU A 153 -10.14 -7.98 7.88
N LYS A 154 -9.53 -7.66 9.01
CA LYS A 154 -10.07 -7.98 10.33
C LYS A 154 -10.95 -6.85 10.86
N ALA A 155 -12.13 -7.21 11.32
CA ALA A 155 -13.08 -6.30 11.92
C ALA A 155 -13.69 -6.96 13.17
N ARG A 156 -13.22 -6.56 14.36
CA ARG A 156 -13.54 -7.20 15.64
C ARG A 156 -13.20 -8.70 15.58
N ASP A 157 -14.19 -9.56 15.81
CA ASP A 157 -14.04 -11.02 15.85
C ASP A 157 -14.17 -11.67 14.46
N TYR A 158 -14.25 -10.88 13.39
CA TYR A 158 -14.47 -11.37 12.04
C TYR A 158 -13.25 -11.13 11.16
N THR A 159 -12.96 -12.10 10.29
CA THR A 159 -11.99 -11.96 9.23
C THR A 159 -12.74 -12.00 7.89
N PHE A 160 -12.65 -10.91 7.14
CA PHE A 160 -13.24 -10.78 5.82
C PHE A 160 -12.18 -11.11 4.77
N SER A 161 -12.51 -11.96 3.81
CA SER A 161 -11.68 -12.14 2.62
C SER A 161 -11.88 -10.98 1.66
N ARG A 162 -10.82 -10.56 0.96
CA ARG A 162 -10.99 -9.59 -0.11
C ARG A 162 -11.91 -10.15 -1.21
N PRO A 163 -12.58 -9.27 -1.95
CA PRO A 163 -13.23 -9.65 -3.19
C PRO A 163 -12.26 -10.33 -4.16
N LYS A 164 -12.77 -11.23 -4.98
CA LYS A 164 -11.97 -11.95 -5.97
C LYS A 164 -12.00 -11.25 -7.33
N LEU A 165 -10.86 -11.26 -8.01
CA LEU A 165 -10.82 -10.90 -9.42
C LEU A 165 -11.61 -11.93 -10.25
N ALA A 166 -12.19 -11.51 -11.36
CA ALA A 166 -12.85 -12.43 -12.28
C ALA A 166 -11.92 -13.56 -12.74
N ALA A 167 -10.63 -13.29 -12.93
CA ALA A 167 -9.64 -14.28 -13.30
C ALA A 167 -9.20 -15.23 -12.15
N GLU A 168 -9.68 -15.04 -10.93
CA GLU A 168 -9.43 -15.94 -9.79
C GLU A 168 -10.57 -16.96 -9.57
N VAL A 169 -11.70 -16.82 -10.26
CA VAL A 169 -12.89 -17.68 -10.11
C VAL A 169 -13.37 -18.21 -11.45
N ASP A 170 -14.01 -19.37 -11.44
CA ASP A 170 -14.49 -20.04 -12.67
C ASP A 170 -16.01 -19.97 -12.84
N ASN A 171 -16.73 -19.33 -11.91
CA ASN A 171 -18.19 -19.42 -11.83
C ASN A 171 -18.85 -18.12 -11.35
N GLU A 172 -18.28 -16.98 -11.72
CA GLU A 172 -18.92 -15.69 -11.50
C GLU A 172 -20.17 -15.54 -12.40
N ASP A 173 -21.19 -14.85 -11.88
CA ASP A 173 -22.41 -14.55 -12.64
C ASP A 173 -22.27 -13.24 -13.45
N GLY A 174 -21.23 -12.45 -13.17
CA GLY A 174 -20.93 -11.20 -13.87
C GLY A 174 -19.62 -10.59 -13.41
N THR A 175 -19.28 -9.44 -13.98
CA THR A 175 -18.04 -8.71 -13.65
C THR A 175 -18.29 -7.23 -13.52
N VAL A 176 -17.38 -6.55 -12.79
CA VAL A 176 -17.32 -5.08 -12.71
C VAL A 176 -15.88 -4.62 -12.78
N ASN A 177 -15.64 -3.51 -13.49
CA ASN A 177 -14.30 -2.92 -13.59
C ASN A 177 -14.15 -1.81 -12.54
N ASP A 178 -13.09 -1.87 -11.75
CA ASP A 178 -12.71 -0.83 -10.80
C ASP A 178 -11.19 -0.77 -10.68
N HIS A 179 -10.61 0.44 -10.75
CA HIS A 179 -9.17 0.71 -10.59
C HIS A 179 -8.25 -0.18 -11.45
N ASN A 180 -8.60 -0.34 -12.74
CA ASN A 180 -7.89 -1.16 -13.72
C ASN A 180 -7.91 -2.68 -13.45
N GLU A 181 -8.73 -3.13 -12.52
CA GLU A 181 -8.99 -4.54 -12.27
C GLU A 181 -10.41 -4.93 -12.68
N THR A 182 -10.61 -6.21 -13.02
CA THR A 182 -11.91 -6.79 -13.28
C THR A 182 -12.28 -7.72 -12.14
N TRP A 183 -13.33 -7.37 -11.41
CA TRP A 183 -13.80 -8.07 -10.23
C TRP A 183 -14.98 -8.98 -10.55
N SER A 184 -15.03 -10.14 -9.90
CA SER A 184 -16.18 -11.04 -9.99
C SER A 184 -17.38 -10.46 -9.26
N THR A 185 -18.55 -10.64 -9.84
CA THR A 185 -19.85 -10.38 -9.21
C THR A 185 -20.73 -11.62 -9.28
N PHE A 186 -21.63 -11.76 -8.32
CA PHE A 186 -22.46 -12.95 -8.17
C PHE A 186 -23.92 -12.54 -7.95
N THR A 187 -24.86 -13.36 -8.43
CA THR A 187 -26.22 -13.39 -7.92
C THR A 187 -26.20 -13.79 -6.42
N TRP A 188 -27.28 -13.58 -5.68
CA TRP A 188 -27.28 -13.98 -4.28
C TRP A 188 -26.99 -15.48 -4.11
N SER A 189 -27.62 -16.33 -4.92
CA SER A 189 -27.36 -17.78 -4.90
C SER A 189 -25.94 -18.16 -5.32
N GLY A 190 -25.33 -17.39 -6.23
CA GLY A 190 -23.92 -17.53 -6.59
C GLY A 190 -22.99 -17.15 -5.41
N ALA A 191 -23.30 -16.05 -4.74
CA ALA A 191 -22.57 -15.57 -3.57
C ALA A 191 -22.61 -16.57 -2.40
N ASP A 192 -23.80 -17.12 -2.10
CA ASP A 192 -24.00 -18.12 -1.04
C ASP A 192 -23.22 -19.42 -1.30
N LYS A 193 -23.10 -19.81 -2.58
CA LYS A 193 -22.26 -20.95 -2.98
C LYS A 193 -20.77 -20.65 -3.00
N HIS A 194 -20.40 -19.40 -3.29
CA HIS A 194 -19.01 -18.99 -3.35
C HIS A 194 -18.37 -18.88 -1.96
N CYS A 195 -19.14 -18.45 -0.97
CA CYS A 195 -18.67 -18.28 0.40
C CYS A 195 -19.06 -19.50 1.28
N ASP A 196 -18.13 -20.01 2.06
CA ASP A 196 -18.48 -20.91 3.18
C ASP A 196 -19.39 -20.19 4.17
N ILE A 197 -19.14 -18.89 4.40
CA ILE A 197 -20.04 -18.01 5.14
C ILE A 197 -20.13 -16.66 4.43
N LEU A 198 -21.32 -16.38 3.93
CA LEU A 198 -21.69 -15.07 3.43
C LEU A 198 -21.99 -14.15 4.64
N PRO A 199 -21.34 -12.97 4.74
CA PRO A 199 -21.52 -12.10 5.91
C PRO A 199 -22.95 -11.56 6.01
N GLY A 200 -23.50 -11.53 7.24
CA GLY A 200 -24.72 -10.83 7.54
C GLY A 200 -24.48 -9.35 7.87
N MET A 201 -25.56 -8.61 8.10
CA MET A 201 -25.48 -7.17 8.41
C MET A 201 -24.73 -6.87 9.70
N ARG A 202 -24.72 -7.79 10.68
CA ARG A 202 -23.92 -7.64 11.91
C ARG A 202 -22.42 -7.61 11.60
N GLN A 203 -21.94 -8.47 10.69
CA GLN A 203 -20.55 -8.51 10.27
C GLN A 203 -20.19 -7.25 9.49
N PHE A 204 -21.03 -6.84 8.52
CA PHE A 204 -20.83 -5.56 7.82
C PHE A 204 -20.89 -4.35 8.76
N GLY A 205 -21.73 -4.39 9.80
CA GLY A 205 -21.74 -3.40 10.87
C GLY A 205 -20.40 -3.35 11.61
N ALA A 206 -19.79 -4.51 11.91
CA ALA A 206 -18.44 -4.56 12.49
C ALA A 206 -17.40 -3.99 11.53
N LEU A 207 -17.42 -4.36 10.24
CA LEU A 207 -16.53 -3.79 9.22
C LEU A 207 -16.67 -2.26 9.16
N ALA A 208 -17.89 -1.73 9.16
CA ALA A 208 -18.15 -0.29 9.14
C ALA A 208 -17.59 0.47 10.36
N THR A 209 -17.40 -0.19 11.51
CA THR A 209 -16.80 0.45 12.69
C THR A 209 -15.27 0.54 12.63
N VAL A 210 -14.61 -0.36 11.89
CA VAL A 210 -13.15 -0.41 11.80
C VAL A 210 -12.60 0.30 10.56
N VAL A 211 -13.46 0.64 9.60
CA VAL A 211 -13.11 1.40 8.41
C VAL A 211 -13.51 2.85 8.59
N PRO A 212 -12.60 3.77 8.90
CA PRO A 212 -12.93 5.15 9.27
C PRO A 212 -13.50 5.97 8.11
N THR A 213 -13.07 5.71 6.87
CA THR A 213 -13.53 6.43 5.66
C THR A 213 -14.27 5.50 4.72
N SER A 214 -13.56 4.73 3.91
CA SER A 214 -14.12 3.71 3.05
C SER A 214 -13.24 2.45 3.08
N VAL A 215 -13.83 1.30 2.77
CA VAL A 215 -13.07 0.05 2.64
C VAL A 215 -12.06 0.12 1.50
N GLN A 216 -12.30 0.95 0.48
CA GLN A 216 -11.37 1.20 -0.61
C GLN A 216 -10.13 1.96 -0.14
N ASP A 217 -10.31 3.03 0.66
CA ASP A 217 -9.19 3.83 1.16
C ASP A 217 -8.27 3.03 2.09
N VAL A 218 -8.84 2.11 2.86
CA VAL A 218 -8.13 1.35 3.89
C VAL A 218 -7.58 0.03 3.37
N ALA A 219 -8.34 -0.68 2.55
CA ALA A 219 -8.02 -2.02 2.07
C ALA A 219 -8.03 -2.18 0.55
N GLY A 220 -8.29 -1.10 -0.19
CA GLY A 220 -8.28 -1.09 -1.65
C GLY A 220 -9.46 -1.81 -2.32
N TRP A 221 -10.47 -2.23 -1.56
CA TRP A 221 -11.59 -3.01 -2.10
C TRP A 221 -12.38 -2.23 -3.15
N PRO A 222 -12.88 -2.90 -4.20
CA PRO A 222 -13.65 -2.25 -5.25
C PRO A 222 -14.95 -1.66 -4.71
N MET A 223 -15.28 -0.45 -5.19
CA MET A 223 -16.47 0.29 -4.79
C MET A 223 -17.45 0.49 -5.95
N GLN A 224 -17.08 0.08 -7.15
CA GLN A 224 -17.95 0.21 -8.32
C GLN A 224 -19.22 -0.64 -8.13
N GLY A 225 -20.38 0.00 -8.18
CA GLY A 225 -21.66 -0.63 -7.86
C GLY A 225 -22.05 -0.59 -6.37
N ASN A 226 -21.12 -0.24 -5.49
CA ASN A 226 -21.25 0.06 -4.05
C ASN A 226 -21.78 -1.05 -3.15
N PHE A 227 -22.41 -2.12 -3.68
CA PHE A 227 -23.08 -3.14 -2.88
C PHE A 227 -22.30 -4.45 -2.80
N TYR A 228 -22.33 -5.01 -1.61
CA TYR A 228 -21.81 -6.34 -1.29
C TYR A 228 -22.95 -7.22 -0.77
N TRP A 229 -23.09 -8.44 -1.29
CA TRP A 229 -24.12 -9.34 -0.83
C TRP A 229 -24.03 -9.66 0.66
N SER A 230 -25.18 -9.69 1.32
CA SER A 230 -25.35 -10.14 2.70
C SER A 230 -26.20 -11.42 2.76
N SER A 231 -25.97 -12.24 3.78
CA SER A 231 -26.79 -13.42 4.06
C SER A 231 -28.17 -13.09 4.64
N LEU A 232 -28.45 -11.80 4.94
CA LEU A 232 -29.74 -11.41 5.54
C LEU A 232 -30.86 -11.50 4.50
N ALA A 233 -31.87 -12.33 4.79
CA ALA A 233 -33.05 -12.46 3.96
C ALA A 233 -33.89 -11.17 3.96
N GLY A 234 -34.38 -10.81 2.79
CA GLY A 234 -35.35 -9.74 2.57
C GLY A 234 -36.77 -10.27 2.34
N MET A 235 -37.52 -9.56 1.50
CA MET A 235 -38.78 -10.07 0.97
C MET A 235 -38.57 -11.24 0.03
N SER A 236 -39.65 -11.96 -0.33
CA SER A 236 -39.53 -13.10 -1.26
C SER A 236 -38.78 -12.74 -2.55
N GLY A 237 -37.72 -13.48 -2.87
CA GLY A 237 -36.87 -13.25 -4.02
C GLY A 237 -35.90 -12.06 -3.87
N GLN A 238 -35.65 -11.61 -2.63
CA GLN A 238 -34.75 -10.52 -2.30
C GLN A 238 -33.89 -10.85 -1.08
N HIS A 239 -32.65 -10.38 -1.09
CA HIS A 239 -31.77 -10.35 0.06
C HIS A 239 -31.20 -8.94 0.28
N HIS A 240 -30.66 -8.70 1.46
CA HIS A 240 -30.00 -7.45 1.75
C HIS A 240 -28.60 -7.40 1.09
N ALA A 241 -28.23 -6.23 0.64
CA ALA A 241 -26.88 -5.91 0.23
C ALA A 241 -26.39 -4.68 0.99
N ALA A 242 -25.16 -4.74 1.47
CA ALA A 242 -24.51 -3.66 2.20
C ALA A 242 -23.84 -2.70 1.21
N ASP A 243 -24.18 -1.42 1.31
CA ASP A 243 -23.41 -0.36 0.66
C ASP A 243 -22.23 0.00 1.57
N VAL A 244 -21.05 -0.51 1.20
CA VAL A 244 -19.84 -0.33 2.00
C VAL A 244 -19.24 1.09 1.92
N SER A 245 -19.77 1.95 1.03
CA SER A 245 -19.32 3.34 0.89
C SER A 245 -19.96 4.28 1.91
N ASN A 246 -21.27 4.12 2.14
CA ASN A 246 -22.06 5.00 3.02
C ASN A 246 -22.61 4.30 4.26
N ARG A 247 -22.27 3.00 4.44
CA ARG A 247 -22.69 2.16 5.58
C ARG A 247 -24.21 1.96 5.66
N SER A 248 -24.88 2.02 4.53
CA SER A 248 -26.29 1.72 4.40
C SER A 248 -26.51 0.30 3.90
N GLU A 249 -27.74 -0.14 3.91
CA GLU A 249 -28.18 -1.40 3.35
C GLU A 249 -29.43 -1.19 2.50
N ALA A 250 -29.65 -2.10 1.57
CA ALA A 250 -30.89 -2.13 0.78
C ALA A 250 -31.24 -3.56 0.42
N GLN A 251 -32.55 -3.83 0.33
CA GLN A 251 -33.03 -5.08 -0.27
C GLN A 251 -32.85 -5.01 -1.78
N LYS A 252 -32.32 -6.08 -2.35
CA LYS A 252 -32.03 -6.21 -3.78
C LYS A 252 -32.58 -7.51 -4.31
N PRO A 253 -33.07 -7.55 -5.57
CA PRO A 253 -33.47 -8.79 -6.22
C PRO A 253 -32.32 -9.81 -6.27
N ASP A 254 -32.61 -11.08 -6.00
CA ASP A 254 -31.60 -12.15 -5.91
C ASP A 254 -30.88 -12.44 -7.23
N ASP A 255 -31.47 -12.05 -8.35
CA ASP A 255 -30.90 -12.16 -9.70
C ASP A 255 -29.97 -10.99 -10.08
N THR A 256 -29.89 -9.96 -9.26
CA THR A 256 -28.90 -8.88 -9.44
C THR A 256 -27.51 -9.41 -9.08
N THR A 257 -26.48 -8.90 -9.74
CA THR A 257 -25.11 -9.30 -9.43
C THR A 257 -24.36 -8.22 -8.63
N PHE A 258 -23.75 -8.61 -7.51
CA PHE A 258 -22.92 -7.74 -6.67
C PHE A 258 -21.60 -8.42 -6.31
N ILE A 259 -20.67 -7.61 -5.82
CA ILE A 259 -19.38 -8.05 -5.29
C ILE A 259 -19.62 -8.88 -4.01
N VAL A 260 -18.69 -9.76 -3.71
CA VAL A 260 -18.75 -10.65 -2.55
C VAL A 260 -17.44 -10.57 -1.76
N SER A 261 -17.58 -10.53 -0.45
CA SER A 261 -16.51 -10.77 0.52
C SER A 261 -17.00 -11.84 1.47
N CYS A 262 -16.27 -12.93 1.60
CA CYS A 262 -16.63 -14.00 2.53
C CYS A 262 -16.09 -13.72 3.94
N VAL A 263 -16.70 -14.33 4.96
CA VAL A 263 -16.25 -14.24 6.36
C VAL A 263 -15.84 -15.60 6.86
N ASP A 264 -14.70 -15.69 7.53
CA ASP A 264 -14.27 -16.91 8.20
C ASP A 264 -15.03 -17.13 9.51
N LYS A 265 -15.30 -18.39 9.83
CA LYS A 265 -16.02 -18.80 11.06
C LYS A 265 -15.25 -18.54 12.33
N GLU A 266 -13.93 -18.63 12.24
CA GLU A 266 -13.03 -18.45 13.37
C GLU A 266 -12.12 -17.26 13.11
N ALA A 267 -12.17 -16.27 14.00
CA ALA A 267 -11.06 -15.32 14.08
C ALA A 267 -9.78 -16.15 14.28
N PRO A 268 -8.69 -15.86 13.55
CA PRO A 268 -7.44 -16.54 13.82
C PRO A 268 -7.12 -16.41 15.32
N ASP A 269 -6.60 -17.49 15.91
CA ASP A 269 -6.17 -17.52 17.32
C ASP A 269 -4.95 -16.59 17.50
N VAL A 270 -5.23 -15.29 17.51
CA VAL A 270 -4.23 -14.24 17.75
C VAL A 270 -4.45 -13.65 19.14
N GLU A 271 -3.36 -13.32 19.79
CA GLU A 271 -3.35 -12.56 21.04
C GLU A 271 -2.80 -11.15 20.76
N PRO A 272 -3.69 -10.17 20.47
CA PRO A 272 -3.26 -8.85 20.07
C PRO A 272 -2.63 -8.10 21.25
N LYS A 273 -1.44 -7.57 21.02
CA LYS A 273 -0.70 -6.72 21.94
C LYS A 273 -0.53 -5.34 21.32
N LEU A 274 -1.16 -4.35 21.93
CA LEU A 274 -1.04 -2.96 21.49
C LEU A 274 0.14 -2.29 22.21
N VAL A 275 0.99 -1.62 21.43
CA VAL A 275 2.14 -0.85 21.94
C VAL A 275 2.06 0.56 21.38
N LEU A 276 2.07 1.55 22.28
CA LEU A 276 2.21 2.96 21.94
C LEU A 276 3.66 3.39 22.13
N THR A 277 4.29 3.88 21.08
CA THR A 277 5.69 4.35 21.11
C THR A 277 5.71 5.84 20.82
N PRO A 278 6.04 6.68 21.82
CA PRO A 278 6.18 8.11 21.63
C PRO A 278 7.44 8.43 20.82
N GLY A 279 7.37 9.42 19.92
CA GLY A 279 8.52 9.88 19.14
C GLY A 279 9.62 10.55 19.97
N SER A 280 9.23 11.20 21.06
CA SER A 280 10.16 11.71 22.08
C SER A 280 9.59 11.45 23.47
N TYR A 281 10.35 10.81 24.35
CA TYR A 281 9.88 10.41 25.66
C TYR A 281 10.87 10.90 26.74
N ASP A 282 10.36 11.68 27.69
CA ASP A 282 11.10 12.09 28.89
C ASP A 282 10.80 11.12 30.03
N SER A 283 11.78 10.25 30.33
CA SER A 283 11.64 9.24 31.39
C SER A 283 11.46 9.80 32.78
N THR A 284 11.87 11.07 33.04
CA THR A 284 11.75 11.73 34.33
C THR A 284 10.29 12.07 34.63
N ILE A 285 9.57 12.54 33.63
CA ILE A 285 8.14 12.89 33.75
C ILE A 285 7.22 11.81 33.21
N LYS A 286 7.78 10.73 32.63
CA LYS A 286 7.07 9.61 31.99
C LYS A 286 6.07 10.08 30.94
N ALA A 287 6.43 11.08 30.14
CA ALA A 287 5.56 11.64 29.11
C ALA A 287 6.36 12.23 27.95
N MET A 288 5.68 12.44 26.82
CA MET A 288 6.18 13.34 25.77
C MET A 288 6.03 14.79 26.24
N LYS A 289 7.02 15.60 25.94
CA LYS A 289 7.00 17.03 26.25
C LYS A 289 7.00 17.83 24.96
N VAL A 290 5.89 18.47 24.68
CA VAL A 290 5.70 19.35 23.51
C VAL A 290 5.16 20.69 23.97
N LYS A 291 5.42 21.74 23.20
CA LYS A 291 4.81 23.04 23.45
C LYS A 291 3.41 23.08 22.86
N VAL A 292 2.56 23.91 23.46
CA VAL A 292 1.22 24.14 22.92
C VAL A 292 1.31 24.66 21.48
N GLY A 293 0.58 24.03 20.57
CA GLY A 293 0.58 24.36 19.14
C GLY A 293 1.67 23.63 18.32
N GLU A 294 2.54 22.83 18.95
CA GLU A 294 3.49 21.96 18.26
C GLU A 294 2.93 20.55 18.13
N GLU A 295 3.36 19.85 17.08
CA GLU A 295 2.99 18.45 16.81
C GLU A 295 4.00 17.50 17.45
N ALA A 296 3.51 16.33 17.88
CA ALA A 296 4.35 15.22 18.34
C ALA A 296 3.92 13.91 17.67
N SER A 297 4.89 13.11 17.29
CA SER A 297 4.60 11.79 16.70
C SER A 297 4.34 10.76 17.81
N LEU A 298 3.27 10.00 17.63
CA LEU A 298 2.95 8.81 18.43
C LEU A 298 2.77 7.64 17.45
N ARG A 299 3.54 6.56 17.63
CA ARG A 299 3.38 5.34 16.84
C ARG A 299 2.58 4.32 17.64
N LEU A 300 1.51 3.83 17.04
CA LEU A 300 0.75 2.69 17.52
C LEU A 300 1.13 1.48 16.69
N THR A 301 1.42 0.36 17.35
CA THR A 301 1.66 -0.95 16.71
C THR A 301 0.80 -2.00 17.40
N ILE A 302 0.22 -2.91 16.61
CA ILE A 302 -0.45 -4.10 17.15
C ILE A 302 0.28 -5.33 16.63
N THR A 303 0.68 -6.18 17.56
CA THR A 303 1.42 -7.41 17.26
C THR A 303 0.69 -8.62 17.84
N ASP A 304 0.96 -9.81 17.32
CA ASP A 304 0.48 -11.08 17.86
C ASP A 304 1.47 -11.64 18.86
N SER A 305 1.14 -11.59 20.15
CA SER A 305 2.02 -12.11 21.20
C SER A 305 2.18 -13.64 21.17
N LYS A 306 1.26 -14.38 20.56
CA LYS A 306 1.36 -15.81 20.35
C LYS A 306 2.32 -16.19 19.22
N ASN A 307 2.55 -15.26 18.28
CA ASN A 307 3.35 -15.50 17.09
C ASN A 307 4.57 -14.58 17.03
N ASN A 308 5.40 -14.60 18.07
CA ASN A 308 6.67 -13.86 18.16
C ASN A 308 6.53 -12.36 17.88
N ASP A 309 5.48 -11.74 18.38
CA ASP A 309 5.16 -10.32 18.19
C ASP A 309 5.11 -9.91 16.69
N GLN A 310 4.66 -10.80 15.80
CA GLN A 310 4.47 -10.46 14.38
C GLN A 310 3.43 -9.35 14.23
N PRO A 311 3.65 -8.38 13.34
CA PRO A 311 2.71 -7.29 13.11
C PRO A 311 1.34 -7.80 12.67
N LEU A 312 0.27 -7.30 13.29
CA LEU A 312 -1.11 -7.55 12.89
C LEU A 312 -1.58 -6.42 11.98
N ALA A 313 -1.42 -6.63 10.68
CA ALA A 313 -1.90 -5.71 9.65
C ALA A 313 -3.44 -5.64 9.66
N TYR A 314 -3.97 -4.45 9.38
CA TYR A 314 -5.41 -4.19 9.25
C TYR A 314 -6.21 -4.61 10.49
N TYR A 315 -5.62 -4.45 11.67
CA TYR A 315 -6.24 -4.76 12.95
C TYR A 315 -6.89 -3.53 13.56
N TYR A 316 -8.11 -3.67 14.03
CA TYR A 316 -8.86 -2.58 14.69
C TYR A 316 -8.24 -2.19 16.03
N PHE A 317 -8.27 -0.89 16.32
CA PHE A 317 -7.95 -0.35 17.63
C PHE A 317 -8.88 0.80 18.01
N SER A 318 -8.99 1.01 19.32
CA SER A 318 -9.61 2.20 19.90
C SER A 318 -8.62 2.86 20.85
N LEU A 319 -8.46 4.18 20.71
CA LEU A 319 -7.69 5.02 21.61
C LEU A 319 -8.66 5.90 22.38
N HIS A 320 -8.60 5.80 23.69
CA HIS A 320 -9.30 6.72 24.58
C HIS A 320 -8.31 7.69 25.20
N LEU A 321 -8.62 8.97 25.17
CA LEU A 321 -7.85 10.02 25.79
C LEU A 321 -8.46 10.34 27.14
N ASP A 322 -7.72 10.06 28.22
CA ASP A 322 -8.13 10.41 29.58
C ASP A 322 -8.05 11.93 29.81
N ASP A 323 -8.73 12.41 30.82
CA ASP A 323 -8.67 13.81 31.24
C ASP A 323 -7.25 14.25 31.53
N GLY A 324 -6.90 15.45 31.09
CA GLY A 324 -5.63 16.05 31.39
C GLY A 324 -5.47 16.33 32.89
N ILE A 325 -4.30 16.06 33.43
CA ILE A 325 -3.96 16.42 34.80
C ILE A 325 -2.85 17.47 34.82
N ASN A 326 -3.01 18.48 35.70
CA ASN A 326 -1.98 19.51 35.92
C ASN A 326 -0.86 19.00 36.82
N ARG A 327 0.20 19.80 36.98
CA ARG A 327 1.37 19.43 37.83
C ARG A 327 1.03 19.16 39.28
N LYS A 328 -0.10 19.65 39.78
CA LYS A 328 -0.61 19.42 41.15
C LYS A 328 -1.51 18.18 41.24
N ASN A 329 -1.56 17.39 40.19
CA ASN A 329 -2.39 16.16 40.07
C ASN A 329 -3.90 16.43 40.16
N GLN A 330 -4.34 17.60 39.68
CA GLN A 330 -5.74 17.97 39.60
C GLN A 330 -6.21 17.79 38.16
N THR A 331 -7.37 17.20 37.98
CA THR A 331 -8.01 17.09 36.69
C THR A 331 -8.30 18.47 36.15
N ASP A 332 -7.90 18.72 34.91
CA ASP A 332 -8.14 19.97 34.21
C ASP A 332 -9.29 19.79 33.23
N ALA A 333 -10.44 20.39 33.54
CA ALA A 333 -11.59 20.43 32.61
C ALA A 333 -11.32 21.25 31.34
N ALA A 334 -10.15 21.90 31.22
CA ALA A 334 -9.73 22.59 29.98
C ALA A 334 -9.52 21.64 28.79
N TRP A 335 -9.58 20.33 28.98
CA TRP A 335 -9.65 19.34 27.90
C TRP A 335 -10.71 19.72 26.85
N GLU A 336 -11.89 20.13 27.24
CA GLU A 336 -12.97 20.53 26.32
C GLU A 336 -12.63 21.79 25.51
N THR A 337 -11.81 22.68 26.08
CA THR A 337 -11.42 23.95 25.45
C THR A 337 -10.11 23.89 24.67
N HIS A 338 -9.22 22.92 24.99
CA HIS A 338 -7.91 22.75 24.37
C HIS A 338 -7.60 21.27 24.09
N PRO A 339 -8.42 20.58 23.27
CA PRO A 339 -8.27 19.14 23.06
C PRO A 339 -6.97 18.81 22.34
N VAL A 340 -6.34 17.71 22.75
CA VAL A 340 -5.34 17.05 21.94
C VAL A 340 -6.05 16.47 20.71
N GLN A 341 -5.55 16.74 19.53
CA GLN A 341 -6.06 16.16 18.29
C GLN A 341 -5.09 15.09 17.82
N ILE A 342 -5.64 13.96 17.40
CA ILE A 342 -4.87 12.87 16.77
C ILE A 342 -5.18 12.91 15.28
N ASP A 343 -4.14 13.07 14.47
CA ASP A 343 -4.21 12.92 13.03
C ASP A 343 -3.49 11.60 12.66
N GLY A 344 -4.25 10.61 12.25
CA GLY A 344 -3.76 9.32 11.73
C GLY A 344 -4.06 9.14 10.25
N GLY A 345 -4.36 10.23 9.54
CA GLY A 345 -4.76 10.18 8.14
C GLY A 345 -6.06 9.41 7.93
N SER A 346 -6.18 8.70 6.81
CA SER A 346 -7.37 7.91 6.45
C SER A 346 -7.63 6.72 7.38
N ASN A 347 -6.63 6.28 8.14
CA ASN A 347 -6.72 5.07 8.97
C ASN A 347 -7.26 5.33 10.39
N VAL A 348 -7.50 6.58 10.76
CA VAL A 348 -7.98 6.97 12.09
C VAL A 348 -9.16 7.92 11.96
N ARG A 349 -10.21 7.68 12.71
CA ARG A 349 -11.34 8.61 12.82
C ARG A 349 -11.60 9.00 14.28
N LYS A 350 -12.05 10.22 14.46
CA LYS A 350 -12.58 10.70 15.74
C LYS A 350 -14.03 10.22 15.89
N VAL A 351 -14.32 9.51 16.99
CA VAL A 351 -15.68 9.03 17.30
C VAL A 351 -16.42 10.06 18.13
N ASP A 352 -15.75 10.58 19.18
CA ASP A 352 -16.26 11.60 20.07
C ASP A 352 -15.15 12.54 20.56
N GLY A 353 -15.38 13.32 21.63
CA GLY A 353 -14.40 14.23 22.18
C GLY A 353 -13.11 13.56 22.66
N HIS A 354 -13.18 12.30 23.07
CA HIS A 354 -12.11 11.57 23.75
C HIS A 354 -11.68 10.29 23.03
N THR A 355 -12.46 9.79 22.10
CA THR A 355 -12.27 8.46 21.48
C THR A 355 -11.90 8.60 20.02
N TYR A 356 -10.84 7.91 19.63
CA TYR A 356 -10.40 7.69 18.25
C TYR A 356 -10.42 6.19 17.95
N GLU A 357 -10.90 5.84 16.80
CA GLU A 357 -10.89 4.46 16.29
C GLU A 357 -10.12 4.40 14.99
N GLY A 358 -9.52 3.26 14.74
CA GLY A 358 -8.75 3.08 13.52
C GLY A 358 -8.42 1.63 13.22
N ILE A 359 -7.65 1.46 12.16
CA ILE A 359 -7.14 0.18 11.71
C ILE A 359 -5.64 0.35 11.42
N THR A 360 -4.83 -0.64 11.80
CA THR A 360 -3.41 -0.64 11.49
C THR A 360 -3.17 -0.74 9.98
N ASP A 361 -2.07 -0.21 9.50
CA ASP A 361 -1.63 -0.37 8.12
C ASP A 361 -1.08 -1.79 7.84
N ALA A 362 -0.50 -2.01 6.65
CA ALA A 362 0.11 -3.27 6.25
C ALA A 362 1.30 -3.72 7.12
N LYS A 363 1.77 -2.86 8.02
CA LYS A 363 2.93 -3.13 8.89
C LYS A 363 2.53 -3.37 10.35
N GLY A 364 1.20 -3.38 10.66
CA GLY A 364 0.67 -3.52 12.02
C GLY A 364 0.89 -2.25 12.83
#